data_92bd503389ad44ec7ae04fd87fb71cc9
#
_entry.id   92bd503389ad44ec7ae04fd87fb71cc9
#
_cell.length_a   1.000
_cell.length_b   1.000
_cell.length_c   1.000
_cell.angle_alpha   90.00
_cell.angle_beta   90.00
_cell.angle_gamma   90.00
#
_symmetry.space_group_name_H-M   'P 1'
#
loop_
_entity.id
_entity.type
_entity.pdbx_description
1 polymer ?
#
loop_
_entity_poly.entity_id
_entity_poly.type
_entity_poly.pdbx_seq_one_letter_code
_entity_poly.pdbx_strand_id
1 'polypeptide(L)'
;MNIGSTHAITGKFETEALSVVCLQTAPISAQTMDDVQKNTDTICDFMDKAVGGFPGVDLIVTIECGLQGFGPDVLTDNVLLDWDSPQIKQLQNKCRELDVWGVFDPIFKDVDGHKNCNTAIIINNEGEIVHKYVKMNPWTPGEATQPGWACPTTPGPKGSRLATIICADGDYPEVWREAADNGANVIIRVSHYMAPWDKAWEITNKAMAYTNQCYVVGCNSVGIDECYSYFGRSMILNPDGTILAEAPMGLPWLIKADLYPSVVTKNHEQQVTSNFHWTYKHR
;
A
#
# COMPACT_ATOMS: atom_id res chain seq x y z
N MET A 1 18.87 -23.47 -6.81
CA MET A 1 18.99 -22.03 -6.45
C MET A 1 17.86 -21.73 -5.49
N ASN A 2 18.16 -21.23 -4.30
CA ASN A 2 17.12 -21.03 -3.29
C ASN A 2 16.44 -19.68 -3.58
N ILE A 3 15.24 -19.69 -4.10
CA ILE A 3 14.49 -18.51 -4.58
C ILE A 3 13.82 -17.77 -3.42
N GLY A 4 13.70 -18.45 -2.31
CA GLY A 4 12.85 -18.03 -1.22
C GLY A 4 13.45 -16.99 -0.29
N SER A 5 14.69 -16.61 -0.43
CA SER A 5 15.31 -15.67 0.51
C SER A 5 16.28 -14.75 -0.22
N THR A 6 15.99 -13.48 -0.19
CA THR A 6 16.94 -12.45 -0.63
C THR A 6 18.25 -12.49 0.18
N HIS A 7 18.23 -13.07 1.38
CA HIS A 7 19.41 -13.29 2.21
C HIS A 7 20.33 -14.42 1.68
N ALA A 8 19.80 -15.33 0.84
CA ALA A 8 20.59 -16.40 0.25
C ALA A 8 21.32 -15.98 -1.04
N ILE A 9 21.07 -14.76 -1.53
CA ILE A 9 21.72 -14.23 -2.72
C ILE A 9 23.07 -13.64 -2.32
N THR A 10 24.07 -14.50 -2.20
CA THR A 10 25.47 -14.12 -1.83
C THR A 10 26.32 -13.70 -3.04
N GLY A 11 25.71 -13.22 -4.12
CA GLY A 11 26.42 -12.64 -5.25
C GLY A 11 26.71 -11.14 -5.03
N LYS A 12 27.73 -10.61 -5.67
CA LYS A 12 27.90 -9.16 -5.84
C LYS A 12 26.80 -8.67 -6.79
N PHE A 13 25.60 -8.44 -6.23
CA PHE A 13 24.55 -7.79 -6.98
C PHE A 13 24.74 -6.29 -6.79
N GLU A 14 24.96 -5.57 -7.88
CA GLU A 14 24.75 -4.14 -7.94
C GLU A 14 23.24 -3.86 -7.87
N THR A 15 22.65 -4.11 -6.70
CA THR A 15 21.23 -3.91 -6.45
C THR A 15 21.10 -2.87 -5.37
N GLU A 16 20.49 -1.76 -5.73
CA GLU A 16 20.13 -0.76 -4.75
C GLU A 16 18.96 -1.26 -3.91
N ALA A 17 19.06 -1.01 -2.61
CA ALA A 17 17.96 -1.29 -1.69
C ALA A 17 16.90 -0.20 -1.81
N LEU A 18 15.63 -0.61 -1.89
CA LEU A 18 14.47 0.25 -1.71
C LEU A 18 14.12 0.28 -0.22
N SER A 19 14.34 1.41 0.43
CA SER A 19 13.99 1.60 1.83
C SER A 19 12.53 2.01 1.98
N VAL A 20 11.70 1.14 2.60
CA VAL A 20 10.25 1.33 2.73
C VAL A 20 9.87 1.51 4.19
N VAL A 21 9.00 2.49 4.47
CA VAL A 21 8.39 2.70 5.79
C VAL A 21 6.87 2.63 5.68
N CYS A 22 6.21 1.86 6.57
CA CYS A 22 4.77 1.90 6.76
C CYS A 22 4.41 2.79 7.96
N LEU A 23 3.42 3.64 7.77
CA LEU A 23 2.83 4.48 8.80
C LEU A 23 1.53 3.84 9.30
N GLN A 24 1.62 3.02 10.36
CA GLN A 24 0.45 2.47 11.04
C GLN A 24 -0.17 3.56 11.91
N THR A 25 -1.25 4.16 11.46
CA THR A 25 -1.88 5.31 12.11
C THR A 25 -3.32 5.03 12.54
N ALA A 26 -3.89 5.92 13.34
CA ALA A 26 -5.28 5.92 13.78
C ALA A 26 -5.92 7.23 13.34
N PRO A 27 -6.48 7.32 12.14
CA PRO A 27 -7.16 8.53 11.69
C PRO A 27 -8.47 8.73 12.43
N ILE A 28 -8.92 9.97 12.57
CA ILE A 28 -10.27 10.24 12.98
C ILE A 28 -11.25 10.00 11.82
N SER A 29 -12.44 9.50 12.11
CA SER A 29 -13.54 9.44 11.13
C SER A 29 -14.01 10.84 10.83
N ALA A 30 -13.64 11.36 9.66
CA ALA A 30 -13.91 12.75 9.29
C ALA A 30 -15.40 12.99 9.02
N GLN A 31 -15.93 14.03 9.61
CA GLN A 31 -17.28 14.56 9.35
C GLN A 31 -17.24 15.90 8.62
N THR A 32 -16.09 16.56 8.63
CA THR A 32 -15.86 17.87 8.03
C THR A 32 -14.50 17.88 7.30
N MET A 33 -14.33 18.87 6.40
CA MET A 33 -13.03 19.11 5.76
C MET A 33 -11.92 19.50 6.75
N ASP A 34 -12.28 20.09 7.89
CA ASP A 34 -11.32 20.38 8.96
C ASP A 34 -10.79 19.09 9.60
N ASP A 35 -11.59 18.04 9.68
CA ASP A 35 -11.15 16.73 10.17
C ASP A 35 -10.25 16.04 9.14
N VAL A 36 -10.59 16.12 7.86
CA VAL A 36 -9.74 15.66 6.76
C VAL A 36 -8.38 16.37 6.80
N GLN A 37 -8.39 17.68 7.08
CA GLN A 37 -7.15 18.46 7.23
C GLN A 37 -6.31 17.97 8.41
N LYS A 38 -6.91 17.73 9.58
CA LYS A 38 -6.19 17.18 10.75
C LYS A 38 -5.55 15.82 10.48
N ASN A 39 -6.28 14.93 9.77
CA ASN A 39 -5.72 13.65 9.37
C ASN A 39 -4.54 13.84 8.40
N THR A 40 -4.67 14.74 7.43
CA THR A 40 -3.60 15.08 6.49
C THR A 40 -2.36 15.61 7.20
N ASP A 41 -2.55 16.54 8.16
CA ASP A 41 -1.47 17.08 8.99
C ASP A 41 -0.78 15.97 9.79
N THR A 42 -1.57 15.07 10.38
CA THR A 42 -1.05 13.90 11.10
C THR A 42 -0.20 13.00 10.19
N ILE A 43 -0.64 12.73 8.96
CA ILE A 43 0.14 11.97 7.98
C ILE A 43 1.48 12.69 7.70
N CYS A 44 1.44 13.99 7.45
CA CYS A 44 2.67 14.79 7.20
C CYS A 44 3.64 14.75 8.39
N ASP A 45 3.14 14.86 9.63
CA ASP A 45 3.93 14.73 10.85
C ASP A 45 4.59 13.35 10.99
N PHE A 46 3.87 12.28 10.62
CA PHE A 46 4.43 10.92 10.62
C PHE A 46 5.47 10.73 9.51
N MET A 47 5.29 11.37 8.35
CA MET A 47 6.30 11.38 7.29
C MET A 47 7.59 12.05 7.75
N ASP A 48 7.51 13.19 8.44
CA ASP A 48 8.66 13.88 9.03
C ASP A 48 9.40 12.98 10.04
N LYS A 49 8.63 12.30 10.92
CA LYS A 49 9.20 11.34 11.88
C LYS A 49 9.84 10.14 11.20
N ALA A 50 9.25 9.64 10.11
CA ALA A 50 9.78 8.51 9.35
C ALA A 50 11.15 8.88 8.74
N VAL A 51 11.25 10.01 8.05
CA VAL A 51 12.51 10.46 7.44
C VAL A 51 13.55 10.84 8.50
N GLY A 52 13.13 11.49 9.59
CA GLY A 52 14.02 11.83 10.71
C GLY A 52 14.54 10.61 11.47
N GLY A 53 13.71 9.57 11.63
CA GLY A 53 14.07 8.34 12.36
C GLY A 53 14.78 7.29 11.48
N PHE A 54 14.55 7.29 10.18
CA PHE A 54 15.09 6.32 9.23
C PHE A 54 15.75 7.04 8.04
N PRO A 55 16.98 7.54 8.16
CA PRO A 55 17.65 8.22 7.06
C PRO A 55 17.75 7.35 5.82
N GLY A 56 17.47 7.94 4.65
CA GLY A 56 17.53 7.25 3.35
C GLY A 56 16.25 6.47 3.00
N VAL A 57 15.10 6.84 3.57
CA VAL A 57 13.79 6.31 3.15
C VAL A 57 13.51 6.73 1.71
N ASP A 58 13.11 5.77 0.87
CA ASP A 58 12.72 6.01 -0.53
C ASP A 58 11.19 6.05 -0.68
N LEU A 59 10.46 5.22 0.08
CA LEU A 59 9.01 5.03 -0.06
C LEU A 59 8.31 4.99 1.29
N ILE A 60 7.29 5.83 1.44
CA ILE A 60 6.42 5.87 2.61
C ILE A 60 5.03 5.37 2.21
N VAL A 61 4.46 4.45 3.01
CA VAL A 61 3.15 3.86 2.78
C VAL A 61 2.22 4.19 3.94
N THR A 62 1.05 4.76 3.61
CA THR A 62 0.00 5.04 4.59
C THR A 62 -1.09 3.97 4.56
N ILE A 63 -2.08 4.11 5.41
CA ILE A 63 -3.24 3.21 5.49
C ILE A 63 -4.33 3.59 4.47
N GLU A 64 -5.30 2.68 4.26
CA GLU A 64 -6.55 2.96 3.53
C GLU A 64 -7.31 4.10 4.19
N CYS A 65 -7.96 4.94 3.39
CA CYS A 65 -8.77 6.09 3.83
C CYS A 65 -8.08 6.97 4.89
N GLY A 66 -6.73 7.05 4.83
CA GLY A 66 -5.94 7.73 5.84
C GLY A 66 -6.30 9.20 6.04
N LEU A 67 -6.88 9.85 5.01
CA LEU A 67 -7.29 11.25 5.06
C LEU A 67 -8.69 11.41 5.63
N GLN A 68 -9.62 10.48 5.34
CA GLN A 68 -11.02 10.57 5.74
C GLN A 68 -11.38 9.71 6.96
N GLY A 69 -10.59 8.66 7.24
CA GLY A 69 -11.00 7.59 8.14
C GLY A 69 -12.05 6.69 7.47
N PHE A 70 -12.59 5.72 8.20
CA PHE A 70 -13.57 4.75 7.68
C PHE A 70 -14.85 4.77 8.54
N GLY A 71 -15.41 5.95 8.77
CA GLY A 71 -16.65 6.11 9.51
C GLY A 71 -17.91 6.08 8.62
N PRO A 72 -19.10 6.09 9.22
CA PRO A 72 -20.37 6.01 8.48
C PRO A 72 -20.59 7.21 7.53
N ASP A 73 -19.93 8.32 7.78
CA ASP A 73 -20.08 9.57 7.01
C ASP A 73 -18.99 9.74 5.92
N VAL A 74 -18.12 8.75 5.74
CA VAL A 74 -16.96 8.83 4.83
C VAL A 74 -17.32 9.07 3.36
N LEU A 75 -18.55 8.78 2.96
CA LEU A 75 -19.06 9.00 1.60
C LEU A 75 -19.92 10.22 1.46
N THR A 76 -19.99 11.09 2.47
CA THR A 76 -20.71 12.35 2.33
C THR A 76 -19.89 13.36 1.51
N ASP A 77 -20.54 14.20 0.74
CA ASP A 77 -19.89 15.24 -0.06
C ASP A 77 -19.02 16.19 0.78
N ASN A 78 -19.23 16.18 2.11
CA ASN A 78 -18.52 17.03 3.05
C ASN A 78 -17.06 16.63 3.26
N VAL A 79 -16.67 15.38 2.95
CA VAL A 79 -15.33 14.85 3.21
C VAL A 79 -14.65 14.26 1.98
N LEU A 80 -15.38 14.12 0.87
CA LEU A 80 -14.81 13.63 -0.38
C LEU A 80 -13.88 14.67 -1.01
N LEU A 81 -12.81 14.18 -1.62
CA LEU A 81 -11.79 15.03 -2.21
C LEU A 81 -11.92 15.15 -3.73
N ASP A 82 -11.44 16.25 -4.25
CA ASP A 82 -11.14 16.45 -5.67
C ASP A 82 -9.62 16.34 -5.90
N TRP A 83 -9.18 16.11 -7.12
CA TRP A 83 -7.76 15.97 -7.47
C TRP A 83 -6.92 17.21 -7.15
N ASP A 84 -7.54 18.38 -7.13
CA ASP A 84 -6.90 19.65 -6.81
C ASP A 84 -7.14 20.14 -5.37
N SER A 85 -7.73 19.31 -4.52
CA SER A 85 -7.96 19.61 -3.10
C SER A 85 -6.67 20.02 -2.38
N PRO A 86 -6.73 20.97 -1.45
CA PRO A 86 -5.56 21.44 -0.69
C PRO A 86 -4.79 20.32 -0.02
N GLN A 87 -5.48 19.30 0.48
CA GLN A 87 -4.90 18.12 1.15
C GLN A 87 -4.03 17.30 0.20
N ILE A 88 -4.50 17.07 -1.04
CA ILE A 88 -3.70 16.38 -2.07
C ILE A 88 -2.45 17.19 -2.42
N LYS A 89 -2.59 18.50 -2.60
CA LYS A 89 -1.45 19.41 -2.85
C LYS A 89 -0.46 19.41 -1.68
N GLN A 90 -0.95 19.32 -0.44
CA GLN A 90 -0.10 19.23 0.74
C GLN A 90 0.75 17.95 0.72
N LEU A 91 0.16 16.80 0.41
CA LEU A 91 0.88 15.53 0.28
C LEU A 91 1.91 15.57 -0.88
N GLN A 92 1.54 16.16 -2.02
CA GLN A 92 2.46 16.37 -3.14
C GLN A 92 3.67 17.23 -2.74
N ASN A 93 3.42 18.32 -2.01
CA ASN A 93 4.48 19.19 -1.50
C ASN A 93 5.35 18.47 -0.46
N LYS A 94 4.73 17.68 0.43
CA LYS A 94 5.46 16.93 1.47
C LYS A 94 6.38 15.86 0.86
N CYS A 95 5.94 15.13 -0.17
CA CYS A 95 6.79 14.19 -0.89
C CYS A 95 7.99 14.89 -1.53
N ARG A 96 7.79 16.06 -2.13
CA ARG A 96 8.86 16.86 -2.73
C ARG A 96 9.82 17.43 -1.67
N GLU A 97 9.29 17.94 -0.57
CA GLU A 97 10.07 18.49 0.54
C GLU A 97 11.01 17.45 1.15
N LEU A 98 10.53 16.25 1.35
CA LEU A 98 11.26 15.16 1.99
C LEU A 98 12.09 14.31 1.00
N ASP A 99 11.97 14.56 -0.31
CA ASP A 99 12.59 13.76 -1.39
C ASP A 99 12.23 12.27 -1.30
N VAL A 100 10.95 11.96 -1.06
CA VAL A 100 10.43 10.59 -0.90
C VAL A 100 9.23 10.34 -1.80
N TRP A 101 9.01 9.07 -2.13
CA TRP A 101 7.75 8.61 -2.71
C TRP A 101 6.74 8.34 -1.61
N GLY A 102 5.46 8.62 -1.87
CA GLY A 102 4.37 8.39 -0.92
C GLY A 102 3.23 7.59 -1.53
N VAL A 103 2.66 6.65 -0.77
CA VAL A 103 1.42 5.93 -1.11
C VAL A 103 0.33 6.38 -0.16
N PHE A 104 -0.74 6.93 -0.70
CA PHE A 104 -1.88 7.47 0.02
C PHE A 104 -3.17 6.90 -0.54
N ASP A 105 -4.20 6.85 0.29
CA ASP A 105 -5.49 6.31 -0.10
C ASP A 105 -6.62 7.25 0.31
N PRO A 106 -6.91 8.26 -0.50
CA PRO A 106 -8.09 9.12 -0.36
C PRO A 106 -9.32 8.54 -1.04
N ILE A 107 -10.50 9.00 -0.62
CA ILE A 107 -11.75 8.81 -1.36
C ILE A 107 -12.02 10.06 -2.19
N PHE A 108 -12.08 9.87 -3.51
CA PHE A 108 -12.36 10.94 -4.46
C PHE A 108 -13.83 10.99 -4.87
N LYS A 109 -14.34 12.21 -5.13
CA LYS A 109 -15.67 12.43 -5.72
C LYS A 109 -15.81 11.82 -7.11
N ASP A 110 -14.73 11.91 -7.91
CA ASP A 110 -14.71 11.44 -9.28
C ASP A 110 -13.31 10.93 -9.68
N VAL A 111 -13.28 9.75 -10.26
CA VAL A 111 -12.09 9.18 -10.90
C VAL A 111 -12.50 8.71 -12.29
N ASP A 112 -12.04 9.41 -13.33
CA ASP A 112 -12.32 9.08 -14.72
C ASP A 112 -13.83 8.94 -15.06
N GLY A 113 -14.70 9.72 -14.38
CA GLY A 113 -16.14 9.70 -14.53
C GLY A 113 -16.89 8.73 -13.60
N HIS A 114 -16.17 7.97 -12.78
CA HIS A 114 -16.73 7.12 -11.73
C HIS A 114 -16.81 7.88 -10.40
N LYS A 115 -17.96 7.83 -9.75
CA LYS A 115 -18.23 8.59 -8.54
C LYS A 115 -17.87 7.84 -7.27
N ASN A 116 -17.43 8.58 -6.26
CA ASN A 116 -17.16 8.05 -4.91
C ASN A 116 -16.21 6.85 -4.94
N CYS A 117 -14.97 7.08 -5.38
CA CYS A 117 -13.97 6.03 -5.56
C CYS A 117 -12.97 6.01 -4.40
N ASN A 118 -12.86 4.88 -3.72
CA ASN A 118 -11.76 4.56 -2.82
C ASN A 118 -10.51 4.32 -3.68
N THR A 119 -9.48 5.17 -3.56
CA THR A 119 -8.43 5.25 -4.58
C THR A 119 -7.03 5.38 -3.97
N ALA A 120 -6.22 4.35 -4.15
CA ALA A 120 -4.80 4.45 -3.82
C ALA A 120 -4.04 5.24 -4.91
N ILE A 121 -3.28 6.24 -4.47
CA ILE A 121 -2.41 7.04 -5.34
C ILE A 121 -0.95 6.89 -4.91
N ILE A 122 -0.04 6.95 -5.88
CA ILE A 122 1.39 7.09 -5.60
C ILE A 122 1.84 8.47 -6.07
N ILE A 123 2.50 9.19 -5.18
CA ILE A 123 3.13 10.49 -5.45
C ILE A 123 4.64 10.28 -5.44
N ASN A 124 5.33 10.69 -6.50
CA ASN A 124 6.79 10.60 -6.58
C ASN A 124 7.50 11.71 -5.77
N ASN A 125 8.82 11.65 -5.67
CA ASN A 125 9.62 12.65 -4.97
C ASN A 125 9.67 14.03 -5.67
N GLU A 126 9.12 14.15 -6.88
CA GLU A 126 8.90 15.42 -7.56
C GLU A 126 7.50 16.00 -7.25
N GLY A 127 6.69 15.27 -6.46
CA GLY A 127 5.33 15.64 -6.08
C GLY A 127 4.30 15.40 -7.17
N GLU A 128 4.57 14.53 -8.13
CA GLU A 128 3.65 14.15 -9.19
C GLU A 128 2.87 12.89 -8.81
N ILE A 129 1.57 12.87 -9.10
CA ILE A 129 0.76 11.65 -8.98
C ILE A 129 1.08 10.77 -10.20
N VAL A 130 1.80 9.68 -9.97
CA VAL A 130 2.30 8.78 -11.02
C VAL A 130 1.52 7.46 -11.11
N HIS A 131 0.63 7.21 -10.16
CA HIS A 131 -0.20 6.01 -10.10
C HIS A 131 -1.55 6.33 -9.49
N LYS A 132 -2.59 5.65 -10.00
CA LYS A 132 -3.92 5.60 -9.38
C LYS A 132 -4.49 4.20 -9.55
N TYR A 133 -5.08 3.70 -8.48
CA TYR A 133 -5.77 2.42 -8.42
C TYR A 133 -7.08 2.60 -7.67
N VAL A 134 -8.20 2.30 -8.30
CA VAL A 134 -9.51 2.28 -7.66
C VAL A 134 -9.77 0.88 -7.12
N LYS A 135 -10.21 0.79 -5.86
CA LYS A 135 -10.52 -0.48 -5.19
C LYS A 135 -11.46 -1.33 -6.03
N MET A 136 -11.03 -2.53 -6.41
CA MET A 136 -11.79 -3.42 -7.29
C MET A 136 -12.93 -4.13 -6.54
N ASN A 137 -12.70 -4.42 -5.26
CA ASN A 137 -13.67 -5.14 -4.41
C ASN A 137 -14.04 -4.31 -3.19
N PRO A 138 -14.94 -3.31 -3.32
CA PRO A 138 -15.48 -2.59 -2.17
C PRO A 138 -16.07 -3.58 -1.16
N TRP A 139 -15.82 -3.33 0.14
CA TRP A 139 -16.32 -4.21 1.19
C TRP A 139 -17.79 -3.95 1.48
N THR A 140 -18.68 -4.72 0.84
CA THR A 140 -20.13 -4.57 1.00
C THR A 140 -20.66 -5.43 2.16
N PRO A 141 -21.67 -4.93 2.93
CA PRO A 141 -22.43 -3.69 2.70
C PRO A 141 -21.84 -2.43 3.36
N GLY A 142 -20.68 -2.54 4.03
CA GLY A 142 -20.08 -1.43 4.81
C GLY A 142 -19.48 -0.31 3.97
N GLU A 143 -19.18 -0.57 2.69
CA GLU A 143 -18.56 0.40 1.80
C GLU A 143 -19.40 0.57 0.53
N ALA A 144 -19.84 1.79 0.24
CA ALA A 144 -20.68 2.11 -0.92
C ALA A 144 -19.91 2.84 -2.05
N THR A 145 -18.58 2.63 -2.12
CA THR A 145 -17.74 3.18 -3.20
C THR A 145 -17.96 2.41 -4.51
N GLN A 146 -17.67 3.07 -5.63
CA GLN A 146 -17.72 2.41 -6.94
C GLN A 146 -16.53 1.47 -7.13
N PRO A 147 -16.75 0.25 -7.65
CA PRO A 147 -15.67 -0.69 -7.91
C PRO A 147 -14.76 -0.23 -9.04
N GLY A 148 -13.46 -0.51 -8.89
CA GLY A 148 -12.43 -0.31 -9.91
C GLY A 148 -12.49 -1.38 -11.01
N TRP A 149 -11.64 -1.19 -12.01
CA TRP A 149 -11.69 -1.99 -13.26
C TRP A 149 -10.32 -2.46 -13.77
N ALA A 150 -9.24 -2.11 -13.10
CA ALA A 150 -7.88 -2.47 -13.51
C ALA A 150 -6.91 -2.43 -12.32
N CYS A 151 -5.88 -3.26 -12.38
CA CYS A 151 -4.75 -3.26 -11.44
C CYS A 151 -3.47 -2.83 -12.17
N PRO A 152 -3.24 -1.51 -12.35
CA PRO A 152 -2.06 -0.99 -13.03
C PRO A 152 -0.79 -1.19 -12.20
N THR A 153 0.37 -1.09 -12.88
CA THR A 153 1.67 -1.03 -12.23
C THR A 153 2.43 0.22 -12.67
N THR A 154 3.28 0.75 -11.80
CA THR A 154 4.06 1.96 -12.06
C THR A 154 5.53 1.71 -11.76
N PRO A 155 6.48 2.14 -12.64
CA PRO A 155 7.88 2.18 -12.28
C PRO A 155 8.09 3.07 -11.05
N GLY A 156 8.82 2.56 -10.07
CA GLY A 156 9.17 3.25 -8.84
C GLY A 156 10.68 3.36 -8.65
N PRO A 157 11.15 3.85 -7.49
CA PRO A 157 12.58 4.01 -7.21
C PRO A 157 13.29 2.65 -7.08
N LYS A 158 14.61 2.64 -7.27
CA LYS A 158 15.50 1.48 -7.04
C LYS A 158 15.10 0.21 -7.81
N GLY A 159 14.59 0.36 -9.04
CA GLY A 159 14.17 -0.77 -9.87
C GLY A 159 12.87 -1.44 -9.42
N SER A 160 12.11 -0.78 -8.56
CA SER A 160 10.78 -1.26 -8.19
C SER A 160 9.77 -1.06 -9.32
N ARG A 161 8.81 -1.98 -9.39
CA ARG A 161 7.57 -1.84 -10.12
C ARG A 161 6.43 -2.05 -9.14
N LEU A 162 5.78 -0.96 -8.81
CA LEU A 162 4.81 -0.87 -7.73
C LEU A 162 3.40 -1.16 -8.26
N ALA A 163 2.65 -1.96 -7.51
CA ALA A 163 1.20 -2.05 -7.61
C ALA A 163 0.58 -1.74 -6.26
N THR A 164 -0.62 -1.18 -6.24
CA THR A 164 -1.42 -0.99 -5.03
C THR A 164 -2.68 -1.83 -5.10
N ILE A 165 -3.09 -2.38 -3.95
CA ILE A 165 -4.38 -3.01 -3.72
C ILE A 165 -4.94 -2.48 -2.39
N ILE A 166 -6.26 -2.52 -2.21
CA ILE A 166 -6.89 -1.88 -1.06
C ILE A 166 -7.69 -2.90 -0.26
N CYS A 167 -7.29 -3.12 1.01
CA CYS A 167 -8.06 -3.82 2.06
C CYS A 167 -8.67 -5.15 1.60
N ALA A 168 -9.98 -5.18 1.34
CA ALA A 168 -10.74 -6.36 0.92
C ALA A 168 -10.25 -6.97 -0.41
N ASP A 169 -9.60 -6.18 -1.29
CA ASP A 169 -8.95 -6.73 -2.49
C ASP A 169 -7.96 -7.84 -2.14
N GLY A 170 -7.33 -7.73 -0.98
CA GLY A 170 -6.36 -8.72 -0.50
C GLY A 170 -6.96 -10.10 -0.19
N ASP A 171 -8.27 -10.23 -0.13
CA ASP A 171 -8.97 -11.51 0.07
C ASP A 171 -9.25 -12.24 -1.25
N TYR A 172 -8.97 -11.58 -2.38
CA TYR A 172 -9.16 -12.09 -3.74
C TYR A 172 -7.80 -12.36 -4.40
N PRO A 173 -7.36 -13.64 -4.48
CA PRO A 173 -6.08 -14.00 -5.09
C PRO A 173 -5.89 -13.50 -6.52
N GLU A 174 -6.99 -13.29 -7.24
CA GLU A 174 -7.02 -12.81 -8.62
C GLU A 174 -6.42 -11.41 -8.75
N VAL A 175 -6.71 -10.51 -7.80
CA VAL A 175 -6.19 -9.12 -7.80
C VAL A 175 -4.68 -9.12 -7.63
N TRP A 176 -4.16 -9.93 -6.70
CA TRP A 176 -2.72 -10.10 -6.50
C TRP A 176 -2.03 -10.68 -7.74
N ARG A 177 -2.69 -11.65 -8.36
CA ARG A 177 -2.18 -12.29 -9.58
C ARG A 177 -2.14 -11.30 -10.74
N GLU A 178 -3.17 -10.49 -10.92
CA GLU A 178 -3.21 -9.45 -11.94
C GLU A 178 -2.08 -8.42 -11.73
N ALA A 179 -1.86 -7.98 -10.50
CA ALA A 179 -0.74 -7.09 -10.18
C ALA A 179 0.62 -7.70 -10.57
N ALA A 180 0.85 -8.97 -10.22
CA ALA A 180 2.08 -9.68 -10.56
C ALA A 180 2.22 -9.90 -12.07
N ASP A 181 1.13 -10.25 -12.77
CA ASP A 181 1.10 -10.44 -14.23
C ASP A 181 1.39 -9.15 -14.98
N ASN A 182 0.98 -8.01 -14.42
CA ASN A 182 1.29 -6.68 -14.91
C ASN A 182 2.72 -6.24 -14.56
N GLY A 183 3.51 -7.14 -13.96
CA GLY A 183 4.95 -6.98 -13.73
C GLY A 183 5.33 -6.39 -12.38
N ALA A 184 4.42 -6.29 -11.42
CA ALA A 184 4.77 -5.84 -10.07
C ALA A 184 5.83 -6.74 -9.45
N ASN A 185 6.83 -6.15 -8.80
CA ASN A 185 7.78 -6.83 -7.93
C ASN A 185 7.62 -6.41 -6.46
N VAL A 186 6.83 -5.34 -6.22
CA VAL A 186 6.37 -4.89 -4.90
C VAL A 186 4.87 -4.61 -4.99
N ILE A 187 4.07 -5.33 -4.20
CA ILE A 187 2.63 -5.13 -4.08
C ILE A 187 2.34 -4.49 -2.73
N ILE A 188 1.68 -3.34 -2.75
CA ILE A 188 1.36 -2.54 -1.58
C ILE A 188 -0.12 -2.72 -1.26
N ARG A 189 -0.45 -3.21 -0.06
CA ARG A 189 -1.81 -3.34 0.45
C ARG A 189 -2.06 -2.30 1.53
N VAL A 190 -2.78 -1.24 1.20
CA VAL A 190 -3.25 -0.25 2.17
C VAL A 190 -4.59 -0.71 2.75
N SER A 191 -4.80 -0.60 4.08
CA SER A 191 -5.96 -1.24 4.71
C SER A 191 -6.49 -0.51 5.93
N HIS A 192 -7.82 -0.65 6.11
CA HIS A 192 -8.56 -0.50 7.36
C HIS A 192 -9.13 -1.88 7.77
N TYR A 193 -8.26 -2.89 7.87
CA TYR A 193 -8.65 -4.26 8.12
C TYR A 193 -8.91 -4.48 9.61
N MET A 194 -10.13 -4.93 9.94
CA MET A 194 -10.69 -4.89 11.29
C MET A 194 -10.63 -6.23 12.02
N ALA A 195 -10.79 -6.17 13.35
CA ALA A 195 -11.00 -7.35 14.17
C ALA A 195 -12.37 -8.02 13.83
N PRO A 196 -12.45 -9.37 13.90
CA PRO A 196 -11.46 -10.33 14.40
C PRO A 196 -10.58 -10.97 13.30
N TRP A 197 -10.37 -10.33 12.16
CA TRP A 197 -9.78 -10.90 10.95
C TRP A 197 -8.24 -10.88 10.91
N ASP A 198 -7.56 -10.72 12.07
CA ASP A 198 -6.10 -10.63 12.16
C ASP A 198 -5.38 -11.86 11.59
N LYS A 199 -5.98 -13.06 11.71
CA LYS A 199 -5.42 -14.28 11.12
C LYS A 199 -5.58 -14.33 9.60
N ALA A 200 -6.72 -13.87 9.08
CA ALA A 200 -6.92 -13.76 7.64
C ALA A 200 -5.93 -12.76 7.02
N TRP A 201 -5.70 -11.61 7.67
CA TRP A 201 -4.68 -10.64 7.29
C TRP A 201 -3.29 -11.26 7.16
N GLU A 202 -2.85 -12.01 8.18
CA GLU A 202 -1.54 -12.68 8.17
C GLU A 202 -1.45 -13.74 7.06
N ILE A 203 -2.46 -14.60 6.96
CA ILE A 203 -2.47 -15.72 6.00
C ILE A 203 -2.47 -15.20 4.57
N THR A 204 -3.35 -14.26 4.23
CA THR A 204 -3.48 -13.75 2.87
C THR A 204 -2.21 -13.03 2.42
N ASN A 205 -1.66 -12.12 3.22
CA ASN A 205 -0.46 -11.39 2.86
C ASN A 205 0.74 -12.34 2.65
N LYS A 206 0.97 -13.32 3.56
CA LYS A 206 2.07 -14.29 3.42
C LYS A 206 1.90 -15.22 2.23
N ALA A 207 0.70 -15.78 2.04
CA ALA A 207 0.42 -16.66 0.93
C ALA A 207 0.58 -15.94 -0.40
N MET A 208 0.11 -14.69 -0.50
CA MET A 208 0.16 -13.92 -1.74
C MET A 208 1.58 -13.43 -2.06
N ALA A 209 2.39 -13.10 -1.06
CA ALA A 209 3.82 -12.85 -1.27
C ALA A 209 4.51 -14.07 -1.89
N TYR A 210 4.28 -15.25 -1.31
CA TYR A 210 4.88 -16.51 -1.77
C TYR A 210 4.39 -16.94 -3.15
N THR A 211 3.08 -16.95 -3.37
CA THR A 211 2.51 -17.49 -4.62
C THR A 211 2.73 -16.58 -5.82
N ASN A 212 2.91 -15.28 -5.60
CA ASN A 212 3.22 -14.31 -6.65
C ASN A 212 4.71 -13.94 -6.71
N GLN A 213 5.51 -14.40 -5.74
CA GLN A 213 6.94 -14.12 -5.64
C GLN A 213 7.26 -12.61 -5.70
N CYS A 214 6.45 -11.80 -5.03
CA CYS A 214 6.60 -10.35 -4.90
C CYS A 214 6.84 -9.97 -3.44
N TYR A 215 7.53 -8.86 -3.21
CA TYR A 215 7.45 -8.22 -1.90
C TYR A 215 6.03 -7.77 -1.64
N VAL A 216 5.59 -7.91 -0.38
CA VAL A 216 4.30 -7.37 0.07
C VAL A 216 4.53 -6.34 1.16
N VAL A 217 3.94 -5.16 0.99
CA VAL A 217 3.95 -4.08 1.97
C VAL A 217 2.52 -3.85 2.41
N GLY A 218 2.12 -4.47 3.52
CA GLY A 218 0.79 -4.33 4.11
C GLY A 218 0.78 -3.25 5.19
N CYS A 219 0.10 -2.14 4.96
CA CYS A 219 -0.07 -1.06 5.93
C CYS A 219 -1.51 -1.02 6.41
N ASN A 220 -1.73 -1.29 7.70
CA ASN A 220 -3.07 -1.39 8.30
C ASN A 220 -3.29 -0.36 9.41
N SER A 221 -4.53 0.08 9.53
CA SER A 221 -4.98 1.00 10.57
C SER A 221 -4.99 0.38 11.97
N VAL A 222 -4.92 1.25 12.99
CA VAL A 222 -5.19 0.92 14.39
C VAL A 222 -6.26 1.83 14.95
N GLY A 223 -6.83 1.44 16.12
CA GLY A 223 -7.78 2.26 16.85
C GLY A 223 -9.19 1.69 16.79
N ILE A 224 -10.13 2.50 17.24
CA ILE A 224 -11.57 2.17 17.28
C ILE A 224 -12.30 3.41 16.79
N ASP A 225 -13.19 3.23 15.83
CA ASP A 225 -14.15 4.22 15.41
C ASP A 225 -15.57 3.86 15.89
N GLU A 226 -16.59 4.52 15.36
CA GLU A 226 -17.98 4.30 15.73
C GLU A 226 -18.49 2.91 15.33
N CYS A 227 -17.84 2.25 14.37
CA CYS A 227 -18.29 1.00 13.75
C CYS A 227 -17.38 -0.18 14.08
N TYR A 228 -16.05 0.03 14.08
CA TYR A 228 -15.09 -1.06 14.05
C TYR A 228 -13.87 -0.85 14.96
N SER A 229 -13.15 -1.94 15.20
CA SER A 229 -11.87 -1.96 15.88
C SER A 229 -10.79 -2.46 14.93
N TYR A 230 -9.72 -1.71 14.76
CA TYR A 230 -8.61 -1.99 13.85
C TYR A 230 -7.39 -2.43 14.63
N PHE A 231 -6.81 -3.56 14.23
CA PHE A 231 -5.79 -4.22 15.03
C PHE A 231 -4.36 -3.80 14.70
N GLY A 232 -4.11 -3.14 13.57
CA GLY A 232 -2.75 -2.82 13.11
C GLY A 232 -2.07 -4.02 12.46
N ARG A 233 -0.92 -4.47 12.98
CA ARG A 233 -0.10 -5.52 12.39
C ARG A 233 0.30 -5.22 10.96
N SER A 234 0.63 -3.96 10.67
CA SER A 234 1.29 -3.61 9.41
C SER A 234 2.53 -4.47 9.23
N MET A 235 2.76 -5.01 8.03
CA MET A 235 3.85 -5.96 7.82
C MET A 235 4.52 -5.76 6.47
N ILE A 236 5.82 -6.00 6.44
CA ILE A 236 6.62 -6.01 5.21
C ILE A 236 7.17 -7.43 5.05
N LEU A 237 6.91 -8.04 3.89
CA LEU A 237 7.18 -9.44 3.62
C LEU A 237 8.13 -9.64 2.44
N ASN A 238 9.01 -10.61 2.59
CA ASN A 238 9.80 -11.15 1.49
C ASN A 238 8.92 -11.92 0.49
N PRO A 239 9.39 -12.11 -0.74
CA PRO A 239 8.75 -12.96 -1.74
C PRO A 239 8.54 -14.43 -1.33
N ASP A 240 9.20 -14.91 -0.28
CA ASP A 240 8.99 -16.25 0.28
C ASP A 240 7.92 -16.29 1.40
N GLY A 241 7.26 -15.15 1.67
CA GLY A 241 6.25 -15.01 2.72
C GLY A 241 6.83 -14.81 4.13
N THR A 242 8.15 -14.69 4.29
CA THR A 242 8.76 -14.39 5.59
C THR A 242 8.61 -12.91 5.94
N ILE A 243 8.41 -12.63 7.24
CA ILE A 243 8.26 -11.27 7.74
C ILE A 243 9.63 -10.60 7.84
N LEU A 244 9.81 -9.44 7.19
CA LEU A 244 10.95 -8.55 7.35
C LEU A 244 10.76 -7.58 8.51
N ALA A 245 9.56 -7.03 8.63
CA ALA A 245 9.15 -6.16 9.74
C ALA A 245 7.64 -6.29 9.99
N GLU A 246 7.23 -6.20 11.25
CA GLU A 246 5.83 -6.22 11.67
C GLU A 246 5.61 -5.21 12.80
N ALA A 247 4.54 -4.44 12.72
CA ALA A 247 4.12 -3.51 13.76
C ALA A 247 3.32 -4.23 14.86
N PRO A 248 3.35 -3.74 16.11
CA PRO A 248 2.53 -4.29 17.18
C PRO A 248 1.04 -4.05 16.93
N MET A 249 0.20 -4.87 17.57
CA MET A 249 -1.25 -4.66 17.60
C MET A 249 -1.62 -3.45 18.44
N GLY A 250 -2.64 -2.72 18.01
CA GLY A 250 -3.35 -1.72 18.81
C GLY A 250 -2.60 -0.40 19.07
N LEU A 251 -1.43 -0.20 18.50
CA LEU A 251 -0.62 1.01 18.69
C LEU A 251 -0.26 1.66 17.35
N PRO A 252 -0.31 3.00 17.23
CA PRO A 252 0.36 3.69 16.13
C PRO A 252 1.85 3.38 16.13
N TRP A 253 2.40 3.05 14.95
CA TRP A 253 3.77 2.58 14.83
C TRP A 253 4.37 2.87 13.46
N LEU A 254 5.70 2.91 13.42
CA LEU A 254 6.48 2.96 12.18
C LEU A 254 7.29 1.68 12.05
N ILE A 255 7.18 0.99 10.92
CA ILE A 255 8.06 -0.12 10.57
C ILE A 255 8.84 0.19 9.31
N LYS A 256 10.07 -0.32 9.23
CA LYS A 256 10.99 -0.11 8.11
C LYS A 256 11.60 -1.42 7.66
N ALA A 257 11.71 -1.61 6.36
CA ALA A 257 12.53 -2.66 5.76
C ALA A 257 13.22 -2.20 4.49
N ASP A 258 14.33 -2.84 4.14
CA ASP A 258 15.03 -2.68 2.89
C ASP A 258 14.69 -3.83 1.93
N LEU A 259 14.18 -3.49 0.76
CA LEU A 259 13.77 -4.42 -0.28
C LEU A 259 14.78 -4.39 -1.43
N TYR A 260 14.83 -5.46 -2.22
CA TYR A 260 15.68 -5.57 -3.40
C TYR A 260 14.87 -5.94 -4.65
N PRO A 261 14.05 -5.00 -5.19
CA PRO A 261 13.07 -5.32 -6.25
C PRO A 261 13.71 -5.87 -7.53
N SER A 262 14.88 -5.40 -7.91
CA SER A 262 15.60 -5.88 -9.10
C SER A 262 16.01 -7.35 -9.01
N VAL A 263 16.18 -7.89 -7.80
CA VAL A 263 16.44 -9.32 -7.58
C VAL A 263 15.20 -10.14 -7.91
N VAL A 264 14.02 -9.66 -7.49
CA VAL A 264 12.74 -10.32 -7.81
C VAL A 264 12.53 -10.35 -9.32
N THR A 265 12.73 -9.24 -10.00
CA THR A 265 12.60 -9.16 -11.47
C THR A 265 13.53 -10.15 -12.16
N LYS A 266 14.81 -10.20 -11.78
CA LYS A 266 15.77 -11.15 -12.33
C LYS A 266 15.37 -12.61 -12.05
N ASN A 267 14.85 -12.89 -10.86
CA ASN A 267 14.37 -14.24 -10.54
C ASN A 267 13.16 -14.62 -11.40
N HIS A 268 12.22 -13.71 -11.62
CA HIS A 268 11.09 -13.95 -12.52
C HIS A 268 11.55 -14.23 -13.95
N GLU A 269 12.51 -13.48 -14.48
CA GLU A 269 13.06 -13.66 -15.81
C GLU A 269 13.82 -14.99 -15.96
N GLN A 270 14.64 -15.37 -14.97
CA GLN A 270 15.47 -16.56 -15.01
C GLN A 270 14.69 -17.88 -14.78
N GLN A 271 13.51 -17.81 -14.19
CA GLN A 271 12.74 -18.99 -13.80
C GLN A 271 11.47 -19.21 -14.61
N VAL A 272 11.47 -18.69 -15.82
CA VAL A 272 10.35 -18.83 -16.77
C VAL A 272 9.84 -20.28 -16.89
N THR A 273 10.73 -21.28 -16.81
CA THR A 273 10.37 -22.69 -16.96
C THR A 273 10.01 -23.40 -15.67
N SER A 274 10.43 -22.88 -14.51
CA SER A 274 10.19 -23.49 -13.19
C SER A 274 9.10 -22.74 -12.38
N ASN A 275 8.74 -21.56 -12.80
CA ASN A 275 7.71 -20.78 -12.18
C ASN A 275 6.33 -21.22 -12.69
N PHE A 276 5.49 -21.75 -11.81
CA PHE A 276 4.13 -22.19 -12.12
C PHE A 276 3.29 -21.08 -12.79
N HIS A 277 3.47 -19.86 -12.37
CA HIS A 277 2.82 -18.68 -12.90
C HIS A 277 3.10 -18.48 -14.40
N TRP A 278 4.36 -18.56 -14.82
CA TRP A 278 4.76 -18.50 -16.22
C TRP A 278 4.22 -19.67 -17.03
N THR A 279 4.30 -20.88 -16.46
CA THR A 279 3.81 -22.09 -17.12
C THR A 279 2.31 -22.01 -17.38
N TYR A 280 1.54 -21.42 -16.46
CA TYR A 280 0.10 -21.24 -16.63
C TYR A 280 -0.23 -20.20 -17.71
N LYS A 281 0.51 -19.08 -17.75
CA LYS A 281 0.28 -17.98 -18.69
C LYS A 281 0.59 -18.36 -20.15
N HIS A 282 1.48 -19.34 -20.35
CA HIS A 282 1.91 -19.78 -21.67
C HIS A 282 1.28 -21.11 -22.14
N ARG A 283 0.31 -21.60 -21.43
CA ARG A 283 -0.55 -22.70 -21.86
C ARG A 283 -1.76 -22.18 -22.59
#